data_5f01e7ce4beee17ca74dbd88bfebae23
#
_entry.id   5f01e7ce4beee17ca74dbd88bfebae23
#
_cell.length_a   1.000
_cell.length_b   1.000
_cell.length_c   1.000
_cell.angle_alpha   90.00
_cell.angle_beta   90.00
_cell.angle_gamma   90.00
#
_symmetry.space_group_name_H-M   'P 1'
#
loop_
_entity.id
_entity.type
_entity.pdbx_description
1 polymer ?
#
loop_
_entity_poly.entity_id
_entity_poly.type
_entity_poly.pdbx_seq_one_letter_code
_entity_poly.pdbx_strand_id
1 'polypeptide(L)'
;MKIESAAGRSSGNDDALRTEEDVMTVQELIDKQIFGVVNLGDSLDRQITVPFCCDLLSIAMGRAPAGCAWVTVMANMNTLAVAALTDTACVILAEGAALDDAARKKALDQEITVLSTDMPVFEAALKIHGMLS
;
A
#
# COMPACT_ATOMS: atom_id res chain seq x y z
N MET A 1 7.97 -17.70 -2.14
CA MET A 1 7.66 -17.10 -2.69
C MET A 1 7.73 -16.92 -3.77
N LYS A 2 7.67 -16.80 -4.01
CA LYS A 2 7.82 -16.59 -5.05
C LYS A 2 8.35 -15.51 -5.21
N ILE A 3 9.30 -15.24 -4.93
CA ILE A 3 9.85 -14.40 -5.26
C ILE A 3 10.50 -14.46 -5.86
N GLU A 4 10.52 -15.27 -6.31
CA GLU A 4 10.76 -15.45 -7.12
C GLU A 4 10.45 -15.71 -7.74
N SER A 5 10.11 -15.88 -7.80
CA SER A 5 9.63 -16.02 -8.54
C SER A 5 9.60 -16.08 -9.02
N ALA A 6 9.73 -16.10 -9.07
CA ALA A 6 9.60 -16.14 -9.79
C ALA A 6 10.06 -16.33 -10.16
N ALA A 7 10.43 -16.54 -10.17
CA ALA A 7 10.84 -16.78 -10.81
C ALA A 7 10.76 -17.38 -11.41
N GLY A 8 10.83 -17.70 -11.27
CA GLY A 8 10.78 -18.50 -12.04
C GLY A 8 10.41 -18.40 -13.20
N ARG A 9 10.19 -18.13 -13.69
CA ARG A 9 9.82 -17.91 -14.73
C ARG A 9 10.76 -17.47 -15.46
N SER A 10 11.54 -17.68 -15.56
CA SER A 10 12.27 -17.49 -16.44
C SER A 10 12.68 -16.43 -16.96
N SER A 11 13.34 -16.06 -17.24
CA SER A 11 13.81 -15.23 -18.01
C SER A 11 13.66 -13.94 -17.63
N GLY A 12 14.46 -13.15 -17.68
CA GLY A 12 14.37 -11.82 -17.32
C GLY A 12 13.33 -11.08 -17.98
N ASN A 13 12.55 -11.76 -18.75
CA ASN A 13 11.52 -11.08 -19.28
C ASN A 13 10.26 -11.30 -18.66
N ASP A 14 10.20 -11.57 -17.35
CA ASP A 14 8.97 -11.77 -16.66
C ASP A 14 8.07 -10.58 -16.76
N ASP A 15 8.62 -9.36 -16.74
CA ASP A 15 7.77 -8.19 -16.84
C ASP A 15 7.05 -8.13 -18.18
N ALA A 16 7.70 -8.51 -19.22
CA ALA A 16 7.07 -8.51 -20.53
C ALA A 16 6.01 -9.57 -20.65
N LEU A 17 6.05 -10.60 -19.81
CA LEU A 17 5.09 -11.67 -19.83
C LEU A 17 3.94 -11.47 -18.84
N ARG A 18 3.96 -10.41 -18.04
CA ARG A 18 2.90 -10.19 -17.08
C ARG A 18 1.62 -9.82 -17.79
N THR A 19 0.53 -10.29 -17.23
CA THR A 19 -0.79 -9.97 -17.75
C THR A 19 -1.43 -8.99 -16.81
N GLU A 20 -2.61 -8.50 -17.18
CA GLU A 20 -3.35 -7.61 -16.29
C GLU A 20 -3.72 -8.28 -15.00
N GLU A 21 -3.76 -9.61 -14.97
CA GLU A 21 -4.08 -10.32 -13.73
C GLU A 21 -2.97 -10.23 -12.71
N ASP A 22 -1.75 -9.87 -13.14
CA ASP A 22 -0.61 -9.77 -12.25
C ASP A 22 -0.47 -8.40 -11.61
N VAL A 23 -1.37 -7.47 -11.90
CA VAL A 23 -1.33 -6.13 -11.33
C VAL A 23 -2.67 -5.84 -10.68
N MET A 24 -2.66 -4.88 -9.77
CA MET A 24 -3.87 -4.52 -9.05
C MET A 24 -3.86 -3.01 -8.83
N THR A 25 -5.00 -2.38 -9.08
CA THR A 25 -5.13 -0.95 -8.76
C THR A 25 -5.62 -0.79 -7.33
N VAL A 26 -5.53 0.45 -6.84
CA VAL A 26 -6.07 0.78 -5.52
C VAL A 26 -7.57 0.46 -5.48
N GLN A 27 -8.30 0.80 -6.55
CA GLN A 27 -9.74 0.52 -6.59
C GLN A 27 -10.02 -0.98 -6.50
N GLU A 28 -9.21 -1.79 -7.20
CA GLU A 28 -9.40 -3.24 -7.15
C GLU A 28 -9.12 -3.78 -5.76
N LEU A 29 -8.14 -3.22 -5.06
CA LEU A 29 -7.88 -3.62 -3.67
C LEU A 29 -9.08 -3.29 -2.79
N ILE A 30 -9.64 -2.10 -2.95
CA ILE A 30 -10.84 -1.71 -2.20
C ILE A 30 -11.99 -2.67 -2.50
N ASP A 31 -12.15 -3.04 -3.76
CA ASP A 31 -13.24 -3.91 -4.17
C ASP A 31 -13.15 -5.33 -3.61
N LYS A 32 -11.97 -5.74 -3.17
CA LYS A 32 -11.82 -7.05 -2.50
C LYS A 32 -12.51 -7.07 -1.14
N GLN A 33 -12.78 -5.91 -0.55
CA GLN A 33 -13.52 -5.78 0.70
C GLN A 33 -12.84 -6.46 1.89
N ILE A 34 -11.51 -6.55 1.87
CA ILE A 34 -10.75 -7.08 3.00
C ILE A 34 -10.21 -5.97 3.89
N PHE A 35 -10.17 -4.74 3.39
CA PHE A 35 -9.74 -3.58 4.17
C PHE A 35 -10.87 -2.57 4.25
N GLY A 36 -11.00 -1.91 5.40
CA GLY A 36 -11.94 -0.80 5.52
C GLY A 36 -11.42 0.43 4.81
N VAL A 37 -12.32 1.32 4.41
CA VAL A 37 -11.92 2.58 3.77
C VAL A 37 -11.98 3.68 4.81
N VAL A 38 -10.85 4.37 5.03
CA VAL A 38 -10.80 5.51 5.93
C VAL A 38 -10.89 6.82 5.15
N ASN A 39 -10.18 6.90 4.04
CA ASN A 39 -10.20 8.07 3.18
C ASN A 39 -9.92 7.64 1.74
N LEU A 40 -10.68 8.19 0.80
CA LEU A 40 -10.44 7.94 -0.63
C LEU A 40 -9.68 9.12 -1.20
N GLY A 41 -8.53 8.82 -1.83
CA GLY A 41 -7.80 9.82 -2.56
C GLY A 41 -8.35 9.98 -3.97
N ASP A 42 -7.58 10.64 -4.82
CA ASP A 42 -8.05 10.95 -6.17
C ASP A 42 -7.48 10.01 -7.24
N SER A 43 -6.53 9.15 -6.89
CA SER A 43 -5.86 8.30 -7.87
C SER A 43 -6.18 6.84 -7.63
N LEU A 44 -7.45 6.48 -7.69
CA LEU A 44 -7.88 5.12 -7.40
C LEU A 44 -7.51 4.14 -8.52
N ASP A 45 -7.20 4.64 -9.70
CA ASP A 45 -6.74 3.81 -10.81
C ASP A 45 -5.23 3.55 -10.75
N ARG A 46 -4.55 4.08 -9.73
CA ARG A 46 -3.12 3.89 -9.55
C ARG A 46 -2.81 2.43 -9.28
N GLN A 47 -1.82 1.89 -9.99
CA GLN A 47 -1.42 0.50 -9.77
C GLN A 47 -0.55 0.40 -8.53
N ILE A 48 -0.77 -0.66 -7.76
CA ILE A 48 0.04 -0.96 -6.59
C ILE A 48 1.23 -1.80 -7.06
N THR A 49 2.43 -1.31 -6.77
CA THR A 49 3.65 -1.99 -7.22
C THR A 49 4.07 -3.11 -6.28
N VAL A 50 4.02 -2.85 -4.97
CA VAL A 50 4.50 -3.80 -3.98
C VAL A 50 3.95 -3.40 -2.61
N PRO A 51 3.71 -4.36 -1.70
CA PRO A 51 3.46 -3.98 -0.31
C PRO A 51 4.79 -3.58 0.35
N PHE A 52 4.72 -2.60 1.23
CA PHE A 52 5.90 -2.09 1.95
C PHE A 52 5.53 -1.93 3.41
N CYS A 53 6.30 -2.53 4.30
CA CYS A 53 6.04 -2.49 5.74
C CYS A 53 7.12 -1.68 6.40
N CYS A 54 6.74 -0.62 7.11
CA CYS A 54 7.71 0.20 7.80
C CYS A 54 7.02 1.04 8.87
N ASP A 55 7.59 1.03 10.07
CA ASP A 55 7.08 1.80 11.19
C ASP A 55 8.11 2.81 11.69
N LEU A 56 8.97 3.29 10.80
CA LEU A 56 9.94 4.31 11.13
C LEU A 56 10.01 5.29 9.96
N LEU A 57 9.58 6.53 10.21
CA LEU A 57 9.39 7.50 9.14
C LEU A 57 10.67 7.79 8.35
N SER A 58 11.82 7.86 9.02
CA SER A 58 13.07 8.16 8.33
C SER A 58 13.44 7.05 7.35
N ILE A 59 13.16 5.81 7.69
CA ILE A 59 13.42 4.70 6.78
C ILE A 59 12.42 4.74 5.62
N ALA A 60 11.15 4.96 5.92
CA ALA A 60 10.13 5.01 4.87
C ALA A 60 10.44 6.13 3.87
N MET A 61 10.86 7.30 4.37
CA MET A 61 11.19 8.42 3.50
C MET A 61 12.26 8.04 2.47
N GLY A 62 13.24 7.24 2.88
CA GLY A 62 14.34 6.88 1.99
C GLY A 62 14.12 5.60 1.20
N ARG A 63 13.15 4.76 1.58
CA ARG A 63 13.04 3.43 1.00
C ARG A 63 11.68 3.06 0.45
N ALA A 64 10.64 3.81 0.74
CA ALA A 64 9.30 3.44 0.25
C ALA A 64 9.29 3.49 -1.28
N PRO A 65 8.98 2.38 -1.95
CA PRO A 65 8.93 2.38 -3.41
C PRO A 65 7.74 3.18 -3.91
N ALA A 66 7.92 3.86 -5.04
CA ALA A 66 6.79 4.57 -5.66
C ALA A 66 5.68 3.57 -5.97
N GLY A 67 4.46 3.95 -5.71
CA GLY A 67 3.31 3.10 -5.98
C GLY A 67 3.10 1.99 -4.98
N CYS A 68 3.81 2.00 -3.85
CA CYS A 68 3.65 0.92 -2.87
C CYS A 68 2.33 1.03 -2.12
N ALA A 69 1.88 -0.10 -1.58
CA ALA A 69 0.86 -0.12 -0.55
C ALA A 69 1.61 -0.17 0.78
N TRP A 70 1.61 0.94 1.50
CA TRP A 70 2.42 1.06 2.72
C TRP A 70 1.60 0.63 3.92
N VAL A 71 1.98 -0.51 4.52
CA VAL A 71 1.32 -1.07 5.68
C VAL A 71 2.08 -0.63 6.92
N THR A 72 1.39 0.03 7.85
CA THR A 72 2.03 0.60 9.03
C THR A 72 1.02 0.71 10.17
N VAL A 73 1.53 0.86 11.39
CA VAL A 73 0.68 1.19 12.53
C VAL A 73 0.82 2.66 12.92
N MET A 74 1.63 3.43 12.21
CA MET A 74 1.85 4.85 12.52
C MET A 74 0.71 5.67 11.93
N ALA A 75 -0.28 5.98 12.74
CA ALA A 75 -1.52 6.62 12.29
C ALA A 75 -1.52 8.11 12.58
N ASN A 76 -0.46 8.81 12.20
CA ASN A 76 -0.35 10.24 12.50
C ASN A 76 -0.12 11.03 11.23
N MET A 77 -0.20 12.35 11.36
CA MET A 77 -0.14 13.24 10.23
C MET A 77 1.21 13.18 9.50
N ASN A 78 2.30 12.88 10.22
CA ASN A 78 3.62 12.79 9.59
C ASN A 78 3.70 11.59 8.64
N THR A 79 3.02 10.50 8.96
CA THR A 79 2.94 9.35 8.07
C THR A 79 2.32 9.75 6.74
N LEU A 80 1.24 10.54 6.80
CA LEU A 80 0.56 10.97 5.58
C LEU A 80 1.45 11.92 4.77
N ALA A 81 2.21 12.77 5.43
CA ALA A 81 3.14 13.66 4.74
C ALA A 81 4.22 12.85 4.01
N VAL A 82 4.77 11.82 4.67
CA VAL A 82 5.77 10.98 4.04
C VAL A 82 5.17 10.20 2.87
N ALA A 83 3.94 9.71 3.02
CA ALA A 83 3.27 8.99 1.94
C ALA A 83 3.14 9.87 0.70
N ALA A 84 2.80 11.14 0.88
CA ALA A 84 2.71 12.07 -0.25
C ALA A 84 4.06 12.27 -0.92
N LEU A 85 5.11 12.41 -0.13
CA LEU A 85 6.44 12.68 -0.66
C LEU A 85 7.06 11.47 -1.36
N THR A 86 6.70 10.27 -0.94
CA THR A 86 7.27 9.05 -1.51
C THR A 86 6.43 8.48 -2.65
N ASP A 87 5.34 9.15 -3.00
CA ASP A 87 4.47 8.72 -4.10
C ASP A 87 3.87 7.34 -3.82
N THR A 88 3.44 7.14 -2.60
CA THR A 88 2.80 5.90 -2.15
C THR A 88 1.41 5.77 -2.78
N ALA A 89 1.01 4.59 -3.22
CA ALA A 89 -0.29 4.39 -3.84
C ALA A 89 -1.41 4.46 -2.80
N CYS A 90 -1.21 3.87 -1.64
CA CYS A 90 -2.16 3.94 -0.53
C CYS A 90 -1.46 3.56 0.77
N VAL A 91 -2.07 3.99 1.87
CA VAL A 91 -1.59 3.64 3.22
C VAL A 91 -2.60 2.68 3.83
N ILE A 92 -2.12 1.61 4.43
CA ILE A 92 -2.99 0.65 5.12
C ILE A 92 -2.60 0.64 6.59
N LEU A 93 -3.54 1.09 7.43
CA LEU A 93 -3.32 1.12 8.87
C LEU A 93 -3.69 -0.23 9.44
N ALA A 94 -2.71 -0.92 10.00
CA ALA A 94 -2.88 -2.26 10.55
C ALA A 94 -3.16 -2.21 12.05
N GLU A 95 -3.52 -3.34 12.62
CA GLU A 95 -3.69 -3.53 14.06
C GLU A 95 -4.74 -2.62 14.68
N GLY A 96 -5.72 -2.20 13.88
CA GLY A 96 -6.77 -1.33 14.39
C GLY A 96 -6.34 0.11 14.63
N ALA A 97 -5.15 0.51 14.17
CA ALA A 97 -4.69 1.88 14.33
C ALA A 97 -5.62 2.83 13.57
N ALA A 98 -5.89 3.99 14.15
CA ALA A 98 -6.85 4.93 13.58
C ALA A 98 -6.27 6.33 13.54
N LEU A 99 -6.61 7.08 12.49
CA LEU A 99 -6.18 8.46 12.35
C LEU A 99 -6.92 9.35 13.33
N ASP A 100 -6.23 10.32 13.91
CA ASP A 100 -6.89 11.39 14.66
C ASP A 100 -7.41 12.43 13.66
N ASP A 101 -8.05 13.48 14.18
CA ASP A 101 -8.68 14.49 13.32
C ASP A 101 -7.67 15.22 12.45
N ALA A 102 -6.49 15.54 13.01
CA ALA A 102 -5.46 16.23 12.23
C ALA A 102 -4.94 15.36 11.09
N ALA A 103 -4.75 14.07 11.35
CA ALA A 103 -4.29 13.15 10.33
C ALA A 103 -5.36 12.91 9.27
N ARG A 104 -6.64 12.84 9.66
CA ARG A 104 -7.73 12.72 8.70
C ARG A 104 -7.76 13.91 7.76
N LYS A 105 -7.58 15.11 8.31
CA LYS A 105 -7.54 16.31 7.49
C LYS A 105 -6.37 16.28 6.53
N LYS A 106 -5.22 15.81 7.00
CA LYS A 106 -4.03 15.70 6.15
C LYS A 106 -4.28 14.72 5.01
N ALA A 107 -4.90 13.58 5.28
CA ALA A 107 -5.21 12.61 4.24
C ALA A 107 -6.14 13.22 3.20
N LEU A 108 -7.15 13.96 3.64
CA LEU A 108 -8.09 14.61 2.73
C LEU A 108 -7.38 15.66 1.88
N ASP A 109 -6.61 16.54 2.52
CA ASP A 109 -5.95 17.64 1.83
C ASP A 109 -4.91 17.15 0.82
N GLN A 110 -4.21 16.06 1.15
CA GLN A 110 -3.17 15.49 0.28
C GLN A 110 -3.73 14.43 -0.66
N GLU A 111 -5.03 14.15 -0.55
CA GLU A 111 -5.73 13.19 -1.43
C GLU A 111 -5.11 11.80 -1.38
N ILE A 112 -4.78 11.35 -0.17
CA ILE A 112 -4.16 10.05 0.04
C ILE A 112 -5.23 9.04 0.41
N THR A 113 -5.25 7.92 -0.30
CA THR A 113 -6.14 6.81 0.06
C THR A 113 -5.59 6.12 1.29
N VAL A 114 -6.42 6.00 2.33
CA VAL A 114 -6.07 5.32 3.56
C VAL A 114 -7.08 4.23 3.81
N LEU A 115 -6.60 3.02 3.99
CA LEU A 115 -7.41 1.86 4.32
C LEU A 115 -7.04 1.38 5.72
N SER A 116 -7.84 0.51 6.29
CA SER A 116 -7.60 0.03 7.65
C SER A 116 -7.90 -1.46 7.77
N THR A 117 -7.30 -2.09 8.77
CA THR A 117 -7.54 -3.49 9.07
C THR A 117 -7.16 -3.76 10.51
N ASP A 118 -7.78 -4.79 11.09
CA ASP A 118 -7.36 -5.29 12.41
C ASP A 118 -6.22 -6.29 12.30
N MET A 119 -5.87 -6.72 11.09
CA MET A 119 -4.79 -7.68 10.91
C MET A 119 -3.46 -7.10 11.34
N PRO A 120 -2.54 -7.94 11.84
CA PRO A 120 -1.16 -7.50 12.04
C PRO A 120 -0.51 -7.06 10.73
N VAL A 121 0.53 -6.23 10.85
CA VAL A 121 1.22 -5.66 9.70
C VAL A 121 1.62 -6.75 8.69
N PHE A 122 2.27 -7.80 9.17
CA PHE A 122 2.75 -8.84 8.27
C PHE A 122 1.61 -9.53 7.53
N GLU A 123 0.52 -9.85 8.23
CA GLU A 123 -0.60 -10.54 7.60
C GLU A 123 -1.26 -9.68 6.55
N ALA A 124 -1.42 -8.39 6.82
CA ALA A 124 -1.99 -7.47 5.85
C ALA A 124 -1.13 -7.39 4.61
N ALA A 125 0.19 -7.26 4.80
CA ALA A 125 1.12 -7.18 3.69
C ALA A 125 1.14 -8.48 2.89
N LEU A 126 1.07 -9.61 3.56
CA LEU A 126 1.08 -10.91 2.90
C LEU A 126 -0.16 -11.08 2.03
N LYS A 127 -1.32 -10.62 2.50
CA LYS A 127 -2.53 -10.65 1.68
C LYS A 127 -2.33 -9.87 0.39
N ILE A 128 -1.77 -8.67 0.48
CA ILE A 128 -1.54 -7.84 -0.70
C ILE A 128 -0.55 -8.51 -1.62
N HIS A 129 0.53 -9.04 -1.06
CA HIS A 129 1.56 -9.70 -1.86
C HIS A 129 0.98 -10.87 -2.64
N GLY A 130 0.13 -11.65 -2.01
CA GLY A 130 -0.50 -12.79 -2.70
C GLY A 130 -1.40 -12.37 -3.83
N MET A 131 -2.03 -11.19 -3.74
CA MET A 131 -2.89 -10.71 -4.81
C MET A 131 -2.13 -10.10 -5.96
N LEU A 132 -0.87 -9.72 -5.75
CA LEU A 132 -0.06 -9.11 -6.80
C LEU A 132 0.72 -10.12 -7.62
N SER A 133 0.82 -11.33 -7.17
CA SER A 133 1.54 -12.35 -7.93
C SER A 133 0.59 -13.35 -8.60
#